data_06e476085eecd0b6fdcf134ee0559ee8
#
_entry.id   06e476085eecd0b6fdcf134ee0559ee8
#
_cell.length_a   1.000
_cell.length_b   1.000
_cell.length_c   1.000
_cell.angle_alpha   90.00
_cell.angle_beta   90.00
_cell.angle_gamma   90.00
#
_symmetry.space_group_name_H-M   'P 1'
#
loop_
_entity.id
_entity.type
_entity.pdbx_description
1 polymer ?
#
loop_
_entity_poly.entity_id
_entity_poly.type
_entity_poly.pdbx_seq_one_letter_code
_entity_poly.pdbx_strand_id
1 'polypeptide(L)'
;MAIKSFGVTVKINDILIGGLMEVTPGGRDVNFIDTTSHDSAGGNREFIGGLTDNGTLELGGNFILADVGQVELRAEEGEVAAIIVTFSDLSTSTFSAVVGALNIGNPLDDKVDFSISLKVTGAIVIAAAP
;
A
#
# COMPACT_ATOMS: atom_id res chain seq x y z
N MET A 1 4.67 -19.76 -5.05
CA MET A 1 5.55 -19.66 -3.88
C MET A 1 5.12 -18.48 -3.02
N ALA A 2 5.00 -18.71 -1.73
CA ALA A 2 4.58 -17.62 -0.83
C ALA A 2 5.74 -16.65 -0.62
N ILE A 3 5.44 -15.35 -0.71
CA ILE A 3 6.41 -14.29 -0.44
C ILE A 3 6.35 -13.96 1.04
N LYS A 4 7.49 -14.03 1.70
CA LYS A 4 7.56 -13.74 3.13
C LYS A 4 7.52 -12.24 3.35
N SER A 5 6.79 -11.79 4.37
CA SER A 5 6.76 -10.38 4.74
C SER A 5 8.11 -9.86 5.21
N PHE A 6 8.88 -10.73 5.82
CA PHE A 6 10.25 -10.45 6.21
C PHE A 6 11.12 -10.36 4.94
N GLY A 7 11.90 -9.32 4.82
CA GLY A 7 12.68 -9.06 3.61
C GLY A 7 11.99 -8.16 2.60
N VAL A 8 10.76 -7.73 2.90
CA VAL A 8 10.07 -6.74 2.07
C VAL A 8 10.57 -5.36 2.43
N THR A 9 10.89 -4.56 1.40
CA THR A 9 11.32 -3.17 1.59
C THR A 9 10.37 -2.24 0.87
N VAL A 10 10.24 -1.03 1.38
CA VAL A 10 9.38 0.00 0.80
C VAL A 10 10.20 1.27 0.59
N LYS A 11 10.06 1.85 -0.58
CA LYS A 11 10.70 3.14 -0.91
C LYS A 11 9.62 4.18 -1.18
N ILE A 12 9.84 5.39 -0.70
CA ILE A 12 9.01 6.54 -1.00
C ILE A 12 9.85 7.55 -1.77
N ASN A 13 9.41 7.92 -2.97
CA ASN A 13 10.14 8.82 -3.86
C ASN A 13 11.60 8.38 -4.03
N ASP A 14 11.82 7.07 -4.21
CA ASP A 14 13.14 6.42 -4.34
C ASP A 14 14.00 6.45 -3.08
N ILE A 15 13.42 6.77 -1.93
CA ILE A 15 14.12 6.79 -0.66
C ILE A 15 13.66 5.59 0.17
N LEU A 16 14.60 4.75 0.57
CA LEU A 16 14.30 3.57 1.37
C LEU A 16 13.82 3.96 2.77
N ILE A 17 12.70 3.36 3.18
CA ILE A 17 12.17 3.57 4.52
C ILE A 17 12.79 2.54 5.45
N GLY A 18 13.53 3.00 6.45
CA GLY A 18 14.15 2.13 7.42
C GLY A 18 13.23 1.84 8.60
N GLY A 19 13.58 0.82 9.37
CA GLY A 19 12.88 0.49 10.61
C GLY A 19 11.55 -0.22 10.43
N LEU A 20 11.17 -0.59 9.20
CA LEU A 20 9.90 -1.26 8.96
C LEU A 20 9.89 -2.68 9.54
N MET A 21 8.83 -3.00 10.28
CA MET A 21 8.60 -4.33 10.84
C MET A 21 7.39 -4.99 10.20
N GLU A 22 6.43 -4.21 9.73
CA GLU A 22 5.20 -4.71 9.14
C GLU A 22 4.87 -3.95 7.88
N VAL A 23 4.49 -4.68 6.83
CA VAL A 23 3.96 -4.12 5.59
C VAL A 23 2.70 -4.91 5.29
N THR A 24 1.54 -4.29 5.46
CA THR A 24 0.25 -4.96 5.31
C THR A 24 -0.54 -4.32 4.20
N PRO A 25 -0.71 -5.00 3.05
CA PRO A 25 -1.56 -4.47 1.99
C PRO A 25 -3.03 -4.61 2.37
N GLY A 26 -3.80 -3.57 2.13
CA GLY A 26 -5.24 -3.63 2.26
C GLY A 26 -5.88 -4.32 1.05
N GLY A 27 -7.16 -4.64 1.17
CA GLY A 27 -7.86 -5.33 0.11
C GLY A 27 -8.12 -4.44 -1.10
N ARG A 28 -8.07 -5.06 -2.27
CA ARG A 28 -8.50 -4.43 -3.50
C ARG A 28 -9.97 -4.75 -3.71
N ASP A 29 -10.69 -3.84 -4.33
CA ASP A 29 -12.10 -4.05 -4.62
C ASP A 29 -12.45 -3.43 -5.97
N VAL A 30 -13.34 -4.11 -6.69
CA VAL A 30 -13.85 -3.63 -7.96
C VAL A 30 -15.35 -3.43 -7.78
N ASN A 31 -15.82 -2.23 -8.12
CA ASN A 31 -17.23 -1.95 -8.08
C ASN A 31 -17.95 -2.66 -9.23
N PHE A 32 -18.97 -3.44 -8.90
CA PHE A 32 -19.79 -4.14 -9.88
C PHE A 32 -21.04 -3.33 -10.18
N ILE A 33 -21.24 -3.03 -11.45
CA ILE A 33 -22.40 -2.27 -11.90
C ILE A 33 -23.42 -3.24 -12.49
N ASP A 34 -24.64 -3.26 -11.95
CA ASP A 34 -25.71 -4.15 -12.42
C ASP A 34 -26.26 -3.62 -13.73
N THR A 35 -26.10 -4.40 -14.79
CA THR A 35 -26.60 -4.09 -16.13
C THR A 35 -27.75 -4.99 -16.54
N THR A 36 -28.34 -5.72 -15.57
CA THR A 36 -29.43 -6.64 -15.86
C THR A 36 -30.62 -5.91 -16.48
N SER A 37 -31.17 -6.50 -17.53
CA SER A 37 -32.34 -5.97 -18.24
C SER A 37 -33.32 -7.09 -18.50
N HIS A 38 -34.50 -6.74 -19.02
CA HIS A 38 -35.52 -7.73 -19.41
C HIS A 38 -35.00 -8.69 -20.49
N ASP A 39 -34.01 -8.25 -21.25
CA ASP A 39 -33.45 -9.06 -22.33
C ASP A 39 -32.26 -9.91 -21.87
N SER A 40 -31.93 -9.90 -20.59
CA SER A 40 -30.85 -10.73 -20.06
C SER A 40 -31.18 -12.21 -20.23
N ALA A 41 -30.24 -12.95 -20.81
CA ALA A 41 -30.46 -14.35 -21.17
C ALA A 41 -30.69 -15.22 -19.96
N GLY A 42 -31.73 -16.09 -20.04
CA GLY A 42 -32.01 -17.06 -18.99
C GLY A 42 -32.44 -16.48 -17.65
N GLY A 43 -32.82 -15.20 -17.60
CA GLY A 43 -33.21 -14.56 -16.37
C GLY A 43 -32.04 -14.31 -15.42
N ASN A 44 -30.81 -14.39 -15.91
CA ASN A 44 -29.61 -14.19 -15.09
C ASN A 44 -29.29 -12.71 -14.94
N ARG A 45 -28.79 -12.34 -13.78
CA ARG A 45 -28.31 -10.98 -13.55
C ARG A 45 -26.97 -10.78 -14.26
N GLU A 46 -26.78 -9.60 -14.80
CA GLU A 46 -25.58 -9.24 -15.53
C GLU A 46 -24.89 -8.04 -14.88
N PHE A 47 -23.56 -8.06 -14.86
CA PHE A 47 -22.75 -7.03 -14.24
C PHE A 47 -21.60 -6.62 -15.14
N ILE A 48 -21.17 -5.36 -15.03
CA ILE A 48 -19.94 -4.89 -15.62
C ILE A 48 -19.03 -4.35 -14.51
N GLY A 49 -17.72 -4.34 -14.77
CA GLY A 49 -16.78 -3.77 -13.85
C GLY A 49 -16.82 -2.25 -13.88
N GLY A 50 -16.84 -1.63 -12.72
CA GLY A 50 -16.72 -0.19 -12.55
C GLY A 50 -15.32 0.19 -12.14
N LEU A 51 -15.23 1.18 -11.26
CA LEU A 51 -13.94 1.64 -10.76
C LEU A 51 -13.32 0.62 -9.83
N THR A 52 -11.99 0.53 -9.89
CA THR A 52 -11.21 -0.35 -9.01
C THR A 52 -10.62 0.46 -7.87
N ASP A 53 -10.85 -0.02 -6.65
CA ASP A 53 -10.18 0.52 -5.47
C ASP A 53 -9.00 -0.40 -5.17
N ASN A 54 -7.78 0.12 -5.29
CA ASN A 54 -6.58 -0.67 -5.08
C ASN A 54 -6.20 -0.80 -3.59
N GLY A 55 -7.03 -0.26 -2.71
CA GLY A 55 -6.87 -0.47 -1.29
C GLY A 55 -5.88 0.48 -0.63
N THR A 56 -5.41 0.05 0.52
CA THR A 56 -4.45 0.82 1.31
C THR A 56 -3.25 -0.06 1.61
N LEU A 57 -2.11 0.58 1.86
CA LEU A 57 -0.92 -0.09 2.35
C LEU A 57 -0.64 0.44 3.75
N GLU A 58 -0.58 -0.45 4.73
CA GLU A 58 -0.28 -0.07 6.09
C GLU A 58 1.15 -0.47 6.43
N LEU A 59 1.90 0.48 6.95
CA LEU A 59 3.28 0.30 7.35
C LEU A 59 3.40 0.51 8.84
N GLY A 60 4.20 -0.32 9.48
CA GLY A 60 4.49 -0.18 10.90
C GLY A 60 5.92 -0.58 11.17
N GLY A 61 6.49 -0.03 12.23
CA GLY A 61 7.85 -0.37 12.59
C GLY A 61 8.39 0.48 13.72
N ASN A 62 9.70 0.49 13.85
CA ASN A 62 10.38 1.28 14.86
C ASN A 62 10.57 2.71 14.37
N PHE A 63 10.21 3.68 15.19
CA PHE A 63 10.38 5.08 14.85
C PHE A 63 11.85 5.47 14.99
N ILE A 64 12.42 5.97 13.90
CA ILE A 64 13.80 6.44 13.86
C ILE A 64 13.78 7.87 13.33
N LEU A 65 14.05 8.83 14.21
CA LEU A 65 13.93 10.26 13.85
C LEU A 65 14.84 10.65 12.70
N ALA A 66 16.03 10.09 12.65
CA ALA A 66 17.02 10.45 11.65
C ALA A 66 16.93 9.65 10.34
N ASP A 67 16.02 8.67 10.26
CA ASP A 67 15.87 7.87 9.04
C ASP A 67 15.31 8.72 7.90
N VAL A 68 16.02 8.75 6.78
CA VAL A 68 15.66 9.59 5.64
C VAL A 68 14.30 9.23 5.09
N GLY A 69 13.99 7.93 4.99
CA GLY A 69 12.69 7.47 4.49
C GLY A 69 11.54 7.88 5.40
N GLN A 70 11.73 7.78 6.71
CA GLN A 70 10.71 8.20 7.66
C GLN A 70 10.53 9.73 7.66
N VAL A 71 11.61 10.47 7.47
CA VAL A 71 11.53 11.93 7.30
C VAL A 71 10.71 12.27 6.06
N GLU A 72 10.93 11.56 4.96
CA GLU A 72 10.18 11.78 3.72
C GLU A 72 8.69 11.44 3.92
N LEU A 73 8.37 10.37 4.64
CA LEU A 73 6.99 10.05 4.94
C LEU A 73 6.30 11.19 5.67
N ARG A 74 6.96 11.78 6.65
CA ARG A 74 6.38 12.91 7.39
C ARG A 74 6.22 14.13 6.51
N ALA A 75 7.16 14.36 5.60
CA ALA A 75 7.11 15.51 4.70
C ALA A 75 5.98 15.40 3.68
N GLU A 76 5.60 14.19 3.32
CA GLU A 76 4.60 13.93 2.28
C GLU A 76 3.20 13.67 2.83
N GLU A 77 2.97 13.84 4.13
CA GLU A 77 1.64 13.63 4.70
C GLU A 77 0.58 14.47 3.97
N GLY A 78 -0.48 13.80 3.51
CA GLY A 78 -1.55 14.44 2.77
C GLY A 78 -1.26 14.65 1.29
N GLU A 79 -0.08 14.30 0.83
CA GLU A 79 0.33 14.47 -0.56
C GLU A 79 0.44 13.12 -1.25
N VAL A 80 0.47 13.16 -2.58
CA VAL A 80 0.67 11.94 -3.39
C VAL A 80 2.17 11.71 -3.54
N ALA A 81 2.60 10.49 -3.24
CA ALA A 81 4.00 10.09 -3.37
C ALA A 81 4.11 8.81 -4.18
N ALA A 82 5.26 8.62 -4.82
CA ALA A 82 5.57 7.39 -5.53
C ALA A 82 6.08 6.35 -4.54
N ILE A 83 5.46 5.18 -4.56
CA ILE A 83 5.77 4.09 -3.62
C ILE A 83 6.24 2.89 -4.42
N ILE A 84 7.34 2.30 -3.99
CA ILE A 84 7.89 1.07 -4.57
C ILE A 84 8.05 0.05 -3.45
N VAL A 85 7.35 -1.06 -3.55
CA VAL A 85 7.47 -2.16 -2.60
C VAL A 85 8.30 -3.26 -3.28
N THR A 86 9.41 -3.63 -2.68
CA THR A 86 10.27 -4.70 -3.18
C THR A 86 10.07 -5.92 -2.30
N PHE A 87 9.67 -7.03 -2.92
CA PHE A 87 9.42 -8.27 -2.22
C PHE A 87 10.70 -9.10 -2.06
N SER A 88 10.63 -10.14 -1.24
CA SER A 88 11.81 -10.97 -0.95
C SER A 88 12.35 -11.70 -2.17
N ASP A 89 11.54 -11.89 -3.21
CA ASP A 89 11.98 -12.50 -4.47
C ASP A 89 12.49 -11.45 -5.47
N LEU A 90 12.65 -10.21 -5.04
CA LEU A 90 13.11 -9.06 -5.83
C LEU A 90 12.10 -8.55 -6.86
N SER A 91 10.89 -9.08 -6.89
CA SER A 91 9.83 -8.45 -7.68
C SER A 91 9.40 -7.15 -7.02
N THR A 92 8.85 -6.23 -7.80
CA THR A 92 8.47 -4.90 -7.30
C THR A 92 7.03 -4.59 -7.62
N SER A 93 6.41 -3.83 -6.73
CA SER A 93 5.09 -3.25 -6.93
C SER A 93 5.24 -1.74 -6.85
N THR A 94 4.92 -1.05 -7.94
CA THR A 94 5.08 0.40 -8.05
C THR A 94 3.71 1.05 -8.20
N PHE A 95 3.45 2.04 -7.38
CA PHE A 95 2.17 2.76 -7.43
C PHE A 95 2.32 4.14 -6.80
N SER A 96 1.32 4.98 -7.01
CA SER A 96 1.22 6.25 -6.31
C SER A 96 0.23 6.09 -5.17
N ALA A 97 0.48 6.78 -4.08
CA ALA A 97 -0.39 6.72 -2.92
C ALA A 97 -0.46 8.06 -2.23
N VAL A 98 -1.63 8.36 -1.67
CA VAL A 98 -1.78 9.51 -0.79
C VAL A 98 -1.26 9.08 0.59
N VAL A 99 -0.31 9.83 1.10
CA VAL A 99 0.33 9.52 2.38
C VAL A 99 -0.59 9.98 3.50
N GLY A 100 -0.95 9.06 4.38
CA GLY A 100 -1.75 9.37 5.56
C GLY A 100 -0.90 9.95 6.68
N ALA A 101 -1.52 10.15 7.84
CA ALA A 101 -0.82 10.69 8.99
C ALA A 101 0.08 9.62 9.62
N LEU A 102 1.28 10.02 9.94
CA LEU A 102 2.21 9.16 10.69
C LEU A 102 1.85 9.21 12.16
N ASN A 103 1.49 8.08 12.72
CA ASN A 103 1.16 7.96 14.13
C ASN A 103 2.34 7.37 14.87
N ILE A 104 2.75 8.04 15.94
CA ILE A 104 3.86 7.58 16.76
C ILE A 104 3.29 7.02 18.05
N GLY A 105 3.53 5.74 18.29
CA GLY A 105 3.09 5.09 19.50
C GLY A 105 3.99 5.49 20.66
N ASN A 106 3.46 5.31 21.86
CA ASN A 106 4.21 5.59 23.09
C ASN A 106 4.16 4.36 23.98
N PRO A 107 4.90 3.30 23.60
CA PRO A 107 4.86 2.06 24.35
C PRO A 107 5.51 2.22 25.73
N LEU A 108 5.22 1.29 26.60
CA LEU A 108 5.79 1.27 27.94
C LEU A 108 7.27 0.87 27.95
N ASP A 109 7.75 0.36 26.83
CA ASP A 109 9.15 -0.03 26.66
C ASP A 109 9.98 1.11 26.11
N ASP A 110 11.26 0.84 25.92
CA ASP A 110 12.21 1.79 25.35
C ASP A 110 12.00 2.00 23.83
N LYS A 111 11.18 1.19 23.20
CA LYS A 111 10.92 1.30 21.77
C LYS A 111 9.77 2.25 21.51
N VAL A 112 9.95 3.10 20.51
CA VAL A 112 8.89 3.94 19.99
C VAL A 112 8.48 3.39 18.64
N ASP A 113 7.23 3.04 18.48
CA ASP A 113 6.69 2.49 17.24
C ASP A 113 6.02 3.57 16.43
N PHE A 114 5.98 3.37 15.11
CA PHE A 114 5.18 4.23 14.25
C PHE A 114 4.26 3.38 13.39
N SER A 115 3.18 3.99 12.94
CA SER A 115 2.30 3.39 11.95
C SER A 115 1.82 4.47 10.99
N ILE A 116 1.61 4.08 9.74
CA ILE A 116 1.15 5.00 8.72
C ILE A 116 0.34 4.22 7.69
N SER A 117 -0.69 4.85 7.15
CA SER A 117 -1.51 4.27 6.08
C SER A 117 -1.28 5.05 4.81
N LEU A 118 -1.13 4.32 3.71
CA LEU A 118 -0.97 4.89 2.37
C LEU A 118 -2.16 4.45 1.54
N LYS A 119 -2.96 5.40 1.07
CA LYS A 119 -4.10 5.06 0.21
C LYS A 119 -3.65 5.05 -1.24
N VAL A 120 -3.72 3.88 -1.87
CA VAL A 120 -3.29 3.71 -3.25
C VAL A 120 -4.20 4.50 -4.17
N THR A 121 -3.60 5.30 -5.05
CA THR A 121 -4.32 6.05 -6.07
C THR A 121 -3.77 5.67 -7.44
N GLY A 122 -4.67 5.37 -8.38
CA GLY A 122 -4.26 4.93 -9.71
C GLY A 122 -3.94 3.45 -9.75
N ALA A 123 -3.24 3.04 -10.79
CA ALA A 123 -2.93 1.63 -11.05
C ALA A 123 -1.68 1.19 -10.31
N ILE A 124 -1.67 -0.10 -9.94
CA ILE A 124 -0.48 -0.74 -9.38
C ILE A 124 0.22 -1.47 -10.52
N VAL A 125 1.52 -1.19 -10.69
CA VAL A 125 2.36 -1.86 -11.68
C VAL A 125 3.25 -2.86 -10.96
N ILE A 126 3.12 -4.12 -11.34
CA ILE A 126 3.92 -5.19 -10.74
C ILE A 126 4.94 -5.65 -11.77
N ALA A 127 6.20 -5.67 -11.38
CA ALA A 127 7.30 -6.09 -12.24
C ALA A 127 7.99 -7.31 -11.62
N ALA A 128 8.34 -8.27 -12.47
CA ALA A 128 9.10 -9.43 -12.03
C ALA A 128 10.53 -9.03 -11.68
N ALA A 129 11.22 -9.89 -10.95
CA ALA A 129 12.64 -9.69 -10.64
C ALA A 129 13.44 -9.64 -11.93
N PRO A 130 14.46 -8.76 -11.98
CA PRO A 130 15.34 -8.66 -13.17
C PRO A 130 16.19 -9.91 -13.36
#